data_ffefcce22fb4592dcef84fedae5e879b
#
_entry.id   ffefcce22fb4592dcef84fedae5e879b
#
_cell.length_a   1.000
_cell.length_b   1.000
_cell.length_c   1.000
_cell.angle_alpha   90.00
_cell.angle_beta   90.00
_cell.angle_gamma   90.00
#
_symmetry.space_group_name_H-M   'P 1'
#
loop_
_entity.id
_entity.type
_entity.pdbx_description
1 polymer ?
#
loop_
_entity_poly.entity_id
_entity_poly.type
_entity_poly.pdbx_seq_one_letter_code
_entity_poly.pdbx_strand_id
1 'polypeptide(L)'
;MALRLYMHPLSSYCWKALIALYETGIPFEQEIVDLQDPDARERFVRMTPLGKFPVLVDEEANKAFPESSIIIEYLAMKHPAAAKLLPADKDLALRVRLSDRFYDLYVHDKMQRIVGDRIRPEGEKDPFGVARYRSELEIALALVDRDMGAGGWATGLTFTMADCAAAPALYYANQVAPHNRPW
;
A
#
# COMPACT_ATOMS: atom_id res chain seq x y z
N MET A 1 9.88 -21.15 -8.73
CA MET A 1 8.72 -20.33 -8.37
C MET A 1 8.94 -18.95 -8.97
N ALA A 2 8.21 -18.63 -10.02
CA ALA A 2 8.37 -17.32 -10.64
C ALA A 2 7.19 -16.43 -10.24
N LEU A 3 7.39 -15.66 -9.17
CA LEU A 3 6.52 -14.52 -8.83
C LEU A 3 7.02 -13.31 -9.60
N ARG A 4 6.11 -12.60 -10.27
CA ARG A 4 6.41 -11.35 -10.96
C ARG A 4 5.51 -10.24 -10.45
N LEU A 5 6.11 -9.15 -9.97
CA LEU A 5 5.40 -7.98 -9.48
C LEU A 5 5.40 -6.87 -10.53
N TYR A 6 4.25 -6.65 -11.15
CA TYR A 6 4.04 -5.50 -12.03
C TYR A 6 3.83 -4.25 -11.17
N MET A 7 4.68 -3.26 -11.37
CA MET A 7 4.76 -2.11 -10.48
C MET A 7 5.18 -0.82 -11.17
N HIS A 8 4.96 0.29 -10.47
CA HIS A 8 5.54 1.58 -10.79
C HIS A 8 6.32 2.12 -9.58
N PRO A 9 7.58 2.62 -9.74
CA PRO A 9 8.44 3.00 -8.61
C PRO A 9 7.86 4.08 -7.68
N LEU A 10 7.04 4.99 -8.22
CA LEU A 10 6.40 6.06 -7.44
C LEU A 10 5.08 5.64 -6.78
N SER A 11 4.62 4.41 -7.01
CA SER A 11 3.37 3.93 -6.40
C SER A 11 3.62 3.45 -4.98
N SER A 12 3.06 4.15 -4.04
CA SER A 12 3.09 3.82 -2.63
C SER A 12 2.43 2.47 -2.30
N TYR A 13 1.39 2.07 -3.04
CA TYR A 13 0.80 0.73 -2.92
C TYR A 13 1.73 -0.37 -3.44
N CYS A 14 2.61 -0.06 -4.42
CA CYS A 14 3.67 -0.99 -4.80
C CYS A 14 4.69 -1.17 -3.68
N TRP A 15 5.06 -0.09 -2.97
CA TRP A 15 5.96 -0.17 -1.83
C TRP A 15 5.43 -1.08 -0.73
N LYS A 16 4.13 -1.04 -0.46
CA LYS A 16 3.46 -1.95 0.48
C LYS A 16 3.72 -3.43 0.14
N ALA A 17 3.52 -3.82 -1.11
CA ALA A 17 3.80 -5.17 -1.57
C ALA A 17 5.30 -5.51 -1.58
N LEU A 18 6.15 -4.55 -1.98
CA LEU A 18 7.61 -4.70 -1.96
C LEU A 18 8.16 -4.92 -0.55
N ILE A 19 7.67 -4.16 0.44
CA ILE A 19 8.07 -4.33 1.84
C ILE A 19 7.77 -5.76 2.30
N ALA A 20 6.58 -6.29 1.99
CA ALA A 20 6.21 -7.66 2.34
C ALA A 20 7.14 -8.70 1.68
N LEU A 21 7.45 -8.54 0.40
CA LEU A 21 8.33 -9.44 -0.35
C LEU A 21 9.77 -9.41 0.19
N TYR A 22 10.32 -8.22 0.42
CA TYR A 22 11.67 -8.08 0.97
C TYR A 22 11.78 -8.54 2.41
N GLU A 23 10.83 -8.20 3.26
CA GLU A 23 10.82 -8.60 4.68
C GLU A 23 10.72 -10.11 4.87
N THR A 24 10.13 -10.81 3.90
CA THR A 24 9.98 -12.27 3.93
C THR A 24 11.05 -13.02 3.15
N GLY A 25 11.88 -12.32 2.36
CA GLY A 25 12.91 -12.92 1.52
C GLY A 25 12.37 -13.81 0.39
N ILE A 26 11.11 -13.68 0.03
CA ILE A 26 10.49 -14.44 -1.05
C ILE A 26 11.06 -13.95 -2.39
N PRO A 27 11.63 -14.84 -3.23
CA PRO A 27 12.17 -14.47 -4.52
C PRO A 27 11.05 -14.01 -5.47
N PHE A 28 11.27 -12.91 -6.18
CA PHE A 28 10.36 -12.38 -7.18
C PHE A 28 11.09 -11.55 -8.23
N GLU A 29 10.48 -11.37 -9.39
CA GLU A 29 10.93 -10.47 -10.44
C GLU A 29 10.11 -9.18 -10.41
N GLN A 30 10.77 -8.04 -10.61
CA GLN A 30 10.10 -6.74 -10.75
C GLN A 30 9.89 -6.44 -12.23
N GLU A 31 8.64 -6.19 -12.62
CA GLU A 31 8.27 -5.71 -13.95
C GLU A 31 7.80 -4.25 -13.83
N ILE A 32 8.68 -3.33 -14.21
CA ILE A 32 8.35 -1.90 -14.20
C ILE A 32 7.56 -1.58 -15.47
N VAL A 33 6.32 -1.14 -15.30
CA VAL A 33 5.45 -0.76 -16.41
C VAL A 33 5.51 0.75 -16.62
N ASP A 34 6.00 1.16 -17.80
CA ASP A 34 5.93 2.54 -18.24
C ASP A 34 4.52 2.82 -18.82
N LEU A 35 3.71 3.58 -18.10
CA LEU A 35 2.37 3.98 -18.57
C LEU A 35 2.40 5.06 -19.65
N GLN A 36 3.55 5.66 -19.93
CA GLN A 36 3.72 6.62 -21.05
C GLN A 36 3.98 5.88 -22.37
N ASP A 37 4.48 4.62 -22.30
CA ASP A 37 4.55 3.73 -23.45
C ASP A 37 3.17 3.16 -23.76
N PRO A 38 2.52 3.47 -24.90
CA PRO A 38 1.19 2.99 -25.24
C PRO A 38 1.09 1.46 -25.28
N ASP A 39 2.12 0.79 -25.78
CA ASP A 39 2.13 -0.67 -25.91
C ASP A 39 2.26 -1.36 -24.55
N ALA A 40 3.11 -0.84 -23.67
CA ALA A 40 3.23 -1.33 -22.30
C ALA A 40 1.94 -1.11 -21.51
N ARG A 41 1.32 0.05 -21.66
CA ARG A 41 0.03 0.38 -21.06
C ARG A 41 -1.07 -0.55 -21.55
N GLU A 42 -1.17 -0.79 -22.86
CA GLU A 42 -2.18 -1.68 -23.42
C GLU A 42 -2.02 -3.11 -22.89
N ARG A 43 -0.80 -3.66 -22.88
CA ARG A 43 -0.52 -4.99 -22.31
C ARG A 43 -0.93 -5.06 -20.84
N PHE A 44 -0.59 -4.05 -20.05
CA PHE A 44 -0.93 -4.00 -18.63
C PHE A 44 -2.45 -3.93 -18.40
N VAL A 45 -3.16 -3.08 -19.15
CA VAL A 45 -4.64 -2.94 -19.03
C VAL A 45 -5.36 -4.22 -19.49
N ARG A 46 -4.83 -4.95 -20.47
CA ARG A 46 -5.38 -6.28 -20.83
C ARG A 46 -5.30 -7.28 -19.69
N MET A 47 -4.22 -7.25 -18.90
CA MET A 47 -4.04 -8.11 -17.73
C MET A 47 -4.89 -7.63 -16.54
N THR A 48 -4.96 -6.33 -16.30
CA THR A 48 -5.74 -5.70 -15.23
C THR A 48 -6.54 -4.51 -15.77
N PRO A 49 -7.84 -4.69 -16.07
CA PRO A 49 -8.66 -3.64 -16.71
C PRO A 49 -8.78 -2.35 -15.90
N LEU A 50 -8.57 -2.42 -14.58
CA LEU A 50 -8.55 -1.22 -13.72
C LEU A 50 -7.28 -0.39 -13.90
N GLY A 51 -6.22 -0.91 -14.55
CA GLY A 51 -4.98 -0.21 -14.80
C GLY A 51 -4.25 0.27 -13.54
N LYS A 52 -4.44 -0.44 -12.42
CA LYS A 52 -3.87 -0.07 -11.11
C LYS A 52 -2.74 -1.00 -10.70
N PHE A 53 -1.74 -0.41 -10.04
CA PHE A 53 -0.62 -1.11 -9.42
C PHE A 53 -0.83 -1.31 -7.91
N PRO A 54 -0.15 -2.31 -7.31
CA PRO A 54 0.61 -3.41 -7.93
C PRO A 54 -0.27 -4.55 -8.43
N VAL A 55 0.29 -5.42 -9.28
CA VAL A 55 -0.29 -6.73 -9.59
C VAL A 55 0.79 -7.78 -9.42
N LEU A 56 0.55 -8.81 -8.62
CA LEU A 56 1.42 -9.98 -8.50
C LEU A 56 0.91 -11.06 -9.42
N VAL A 57 1.79 -11.60 -10.28
CA VAL A 57 1.52 -12.79 -11.08
C VAL A 57 2.30 -13.96 -10.50
N ASP A 58 1.61 -15.05 -10.19
CA ASP A 58 2.21 -16.34 -9.91
C ASP A 58 2.12 -17.17 -11.19
N GLU A 59 3.26 -17.30 -11.88
CA GLU A 59 3.35 -17.99 -13.17
C GLU A 59 3.10 -19.50 -13.04
N GLU A 60 3.52 -20.13 -11.93
CA GLU A 60 3.27 -21.55 -11.69
C GLU A 60 1.80 -21.87 -11.43
N ALA A 61 1.13 -20.99 -10.64
CA ALA A 61 -0.29 -21.13 -10.39
C ALA A 61 -1.16 -20.61 -11.54
N ASN A 62 -0.57 -19.90 -12.51
CA ASN A 62 -1.25 -19.17 -13.59
C ASN A 62 -2.35 -18.24 -13.04
N LYS A 63 -1.98 -17.43 -12.03
CA LYS A 63 -2.90 -16.51 -11.35
C LYS A 63 -2.31 -15.12 -11.23
N ALA A 64 -3.18 -14.11 -11.40
CA ALA A 64 -2.85 -12.72 -11.14
C ALA A 64 -3.66 -12.19 -9.95
N PHE A 65 -2.99 -11.48 -9.08
CA PHE A 65 -3.56 -10.89 -7.87
C PHE A 65 -3.40 -9.36 -7.93
N PRO A 66 -4.46 -8.61 -8.23
CA PRO A 66 -4.49 -7.18 -7.97
C PRO A 66 -4.71 -6.94 -6.47
N GLU A 67 -4.58 -5.68 -6.04
CA GLU A 67 -4.72 -5.21 -4.67
C GLU A 67 -3.57 -5.63 -3.74
N SER A 68 -2.83 -4.64 -3.24
CA SER A 68 -1.63 -4.85 -2.43
C SER A 68 -1.87 -5.70 -1.16
N SER A 69 -3.03 -5.52 -0.50
CA SER A 69 -3.39 -6.34 0.67
C SER A 69 -3.65 -7.79 0.31
N ILE A 70 -4.31 -8.04 -0.83
CA ILE A 70 -4.58 -9.41 -1.32
C ILE A 70 -3.27 -10.09 -1.73
N ILE A 71 -2.34 -9.35 -2.31
CA ILE A 71 -0.99 -9.86 -2.59
C ILE A 71 -0.34 -10.36 -1.30
N ILE A 72 -0.34 -9.55 -0.24
CA ILE A 72 0.27 -9.93 1.04
C ILE A 72 -0.43 -11.13 1.68
N GLU A 73 -1.77 -11.17 1.67
CA GLU A 73 -2.53 -12.33 2.17
C GLU A 73 -2.24 -13.60 1.35
N TYR A 74 -2.10 -13.48 0.03
CA TYR A 74 -1.69 -14.59 -0.83
C TYR A 74 -0.31 -15.12 -0.45
N LEU A 75 0.67 -14.23 -0.27
CA LEU A 75 2.02 -14.60 0.17
C LEU A 75 1.97 -15.29 1.55
N ALA A 76 1.24 -14.73 2.51
CA ALA A 76 1.09 -15.31 3.85
C ALA A 76 0.47 -16.73 3.82
N MET A 77 -0.45 -16.97 2.90
CA MET A 77 -1.11 -18.27 2.74
C MET A 77 -0.23 -19.31 2.03
N LYS A 78 0.61 -18.88 1.08
CA LYS A 78 1.39 -19.78 0.22
C LYS A 78 2.82 -20.01 0.68
N HIS A 79 3.42 -19.06 1.37
CA HIS A 79 4.82 -19.08 1.74
C HIS A 79 4.98 -19.08 3.27
N PRO A 80 5.57 -20.14 3.88
CA PRO A 80 5.79 -20.17 5.34
C PRO A 80 6.56 -18.94 5.87
N ALA A 81 7.51 -18.40 5.09
CA ALA A 81 8.26 -17.20 5.45
C ALA A 81 7.38 -15.96 5.62
N ALA A 82 6.24 -15.90 4.93
CA ALA A 82 5.28 -14.79 5.01
C ALA A 82 4.14 -15.03 6.01
N ALA A 83 4.05 -16.19 6.63
CA ALA A 83 2.97 -16.51 7.60
C ALA A 83 2.88 -15.49 8.76
N LYS A 84 4.02 -14.90 9.16
CA LYS A 84 4.09 -13.85 10.18
C LYS A 84 3.32 -12.58 9.81
N LEU A 85 3.13 -12.29 8.51
CA LEU A 85 2.45 -11.09 8.05
C LEU A 85 0.95 -11.09 8.34
N LEU A 86 0.35 -12.28 8.44
CA LEU A 86 -1.04 -12.44 8.85
C LEU A 86 -1.12 -13.55 9.92
N PRO A 87 -1.21 -13.21 11.22
CA PRO A 87 -1.22 -14.17 12.30
C PRO A 87 -2.33 -15.21 12.19
N ALA A 88 -2.07 -16.43 12.68
CA ALA A 88 -3.04 -17.53 12.68
C ALA A 88 -4.18 -17.31 13.71
N ASP A 89 -3.92 -16.54 14.78
CA ASP A 89 -4.95 -16.11 15.72
C ASP A 89 -5.96 -15.19 15.01
N LYS A 90 -7.24 -15.57 15.05
CA LYS A 90 -8.29 -14.90 14.27
C LYS A 90 -8.57 -13.48 14.73
N ASP A 91 -8.50 -13.22 16.04
CA ASP A 91 -8.77 -11.88 16.59
C ASP A 91 -7.61 -10.94 16.29
N LEU A 92 -6.38 -11.44 16.40
CA LEU A 92 -5.21 -10.68 15.99
C LEU A 92 -5.20 -10.43 14.48
N ALA A 93 -5.51 -11.45 13.65
CA ALA A 93 -5.62 -11.29 12.20
C ALA A 93 -6.69 -10.26 11.80
N LEU A 94 -7.82 -10.21 12.52
CA LEU A 94 -8.85 -9.20 12.30
C LEU A 94 -8.34 -7.79 12.61
N ARG A 95 -7.60 -7.62 13.73
CA ARG A 95 -6.96 -6.33 14.07
C ARG A 95 -5.91 -5.91 13.04
N VAL A 96 -5.10 -6.85 12.56
CA VAL A 96 -4.11 -6.61 11.50
C VAL A 96 -4.80 -6.13 10.21
N ARG A 97 -5.88 -6.78 9.79
CA ARG A 97 -6.66 -6.35 8.62
C ARG A 97 -7.35 -5.00 8.81
N LEU A 98 -7.86 -4.72 10.02
CA LEU A 98 -8.45 -3.43 10.33
C LEU A 98 -7.41 -2.31 10.22
N SER A 99 -6.21 -2.53 10.77
CA SER A 99 -5.12 -1.57 10.70
C SER A 99 -4.65 -1.37 9.25
N ASP A 100 -4.49 -2.45 8.48
CA ASP A 100 -4.16 -2.39 7.04
C ASP A 100 -5.20 -1.54 6.26
N ARG A 101 -6.52 -1.79 6.47
CA ARG A 101 -7.58 -0.99 5.85
C ARG A 101 -7.57 0.46 6.31
N PHE A 102 -7.26 0.70 7.59
CA PHE A 102 -7.15 2.04 8.13
C PHE A 102 -6.09 2.86 7.40
N TYR A 103 -4.87 2.32 7.26
CA TYR A 103 -3.80 3.02 6.55
C TYR A 103 -4.13 3.23 5.07
N ASP A 104 -4.71 2.25 4.39
CA ASP A 104 -5.08 2.38 2.98
C ASP A 104 -6.17 3.44 2.77
N LEU A 105 -7.23 3.43 3.57
CA LEU A 105 -8.44 4.21 3.30
C LEU A 105 -8.44 5.60 3.95
N TYR A 106 -7.82 5.74 5.13
CA TYR A 106 -7.90 6.99 5.88
C TYR A 106 -6.60 7.80 5.83
N VAL A 107 -5.45 7.17 5.61
CA VAL A 107 -4.17 7.87 5.45
C VAL A 107 -3.82 7.97 3.96
N HIS A 108 -3.67 6.85 3.31
CA HIS A 108 -3.13 6.74 1.95
C HIS A 108 -4.05 7.34 0.89
N ASP A 109 -5.35 6.98 0.87
CA ASP A 109 -6.32 7.53 -0.07
C ASP A 109 -6.40 9.07 0.05
N LYS A 110 -6.42 9.60 1.28
CA LYS A 110 -6.50 11.05 1.48
C LYS A 110 -5.25 11.76 0.97
N MET A 111 -4.08 11.22 1.27
CA MET A 111 -2.82 11.70 0.73
C MET A 111 -2.81 11.69 -0.80
N GLN A 112 -3.21 10.56 -1.42
CA GLN A 112 -3.24 10.44 -2.88
C GLN A 112 -4.19 11.44 -3.56
N ARG A 113 -5.34 11.76 -2.96
CA ARG A 113 -6.26 12.77 -3.47
C ARG A 113 -5.66 14.17 -3.43
N ILE A 114 -4.90 14.49 -2.38
CA ILE A 114 -4.17 15.76 -2.27
C ILE A 114 -3.08 15.84 -3.35
N VAL A 115 -2.31 14.77 -3.55
CA VAL A 115 -1.27 14.69 -4.59
C VAL A 115 -1.89 14.73 -5.99
N GLY A 116 -2.99 13.99 -6.19
CA GLY A 116 -3.71 13.99 -7.46
C GLY A 116 -4.17 15.37 -7.89
N ASP A 117 -4.63 16.20 -6.95
CA ASP A 117 -5.00 17.58 -7.24
C ASP A 117 -3.81 18.46 -7.63
N ARG A 118 -2.62 18.23 -7.04
CA ARG A 118 -1.39 19.00 -7.40
C ARG A 118 -1.01 18.85 -8.87
N ILE A 119 -1.28 17.68 -9.47
CA ILE A 119 -0.95 17.38 -10.86
C ILE A 119 -2.07 17.69 -11.85
N ARG A 120 -3.25 18.08 -11.38
CA ARG A 120 -4.35 18.53 -12.26
C ARG A 120 -3.98 19.83 -12.96
N PRO A 121 -4.52 20.05 -14.19
CA PRO A 121 -4.49 21.37 -14.83
C PRO A 121 -5.09 22.45 -13.88
N GLU A 122 -4.57 23.68 -14.00
CA GLU A 122 -4.97 24.77 -13.08
C GLU A 122 -6.48 25.02 -13.03
N GLY A 123 -7.15 24.95 -14.19
CA GLY A 123 -8.62 25.14 -14.27
C GLY A 123 -9.47 23.96 -13.76
N GLU A 124 -8.83 22.83 -13.38
CA GLU A 124 -9.51 21.60 -12.93
C GLU A 124 -9.23 21.28 -11.46
N LYS A 125 -8.54 22.16 -10.76
CA LYS A 125 -8.22 21.98 -9.34
C LYS A 125 -9.46 22.06 -8.46
N ASP A 126 -9.44 21.26 -7.38
CA ASP A 126 -10.51 21.16 -6.38
C ASP A 126 -10.00 21.61 -5.00
N PRO A 127 -9.87 22.92 -4.74
CA PRO A 127 -9.38 23.41 -3.45
C PRO A 127 -10.31 23.03 -2.29
N PHE A 128 -11.61 22.88 -2.53
CA PHE A 128 -12.56 22.45 -1.51
C PHE A 128 -12.32 20.99 -1.12
N GLY A 129 -12.21 20.09 -2.09
CA GLY A 129 -11.87 18.68 -1.84
C GLY A 129 -10.53 18.52 -1.16
N VAL A 130 -9.51 19.27 -1.58
CA VAL A 130 -8.18 19.27 -0.96
C VAL A 130 -8.24 19.69 0.52
N ALA A 131 -8.96 20.78 0.85
CA ALA A 131 -9.12 21.23 2.23
C ALA A 131 -9.79 20.15 3.10
N ARG A 132 -10.84 19.51 2.57
CA ARG A 132 -11.52 18.39 3.23
C ARG A 132 -10.59 17.21 3.45
N TYR A 133 -9.84 16.77 2.41
CA TYR A 133 -8.93 15.62 2.54
C TYR A 133 -7.77 15.90 3.51
N ARG A 134 -7.31 17.14 3.62
CA ARG A 134 -6.34 17.55 4.64
C ARG A 134 -6.88 17.37 6.05
N SER A 135 -8.10 17.86 6.31
CA SER A 135 -8.74 17.70 7.61
C SER A 135 -8.98 16.23 7.97
N GLU A 136 -9.46 15.42 7.02
CA GLU A 136 -9.64 13.97 7.22
C GLU A 136 -8.30 13.26 7.49
N LEU A 137 -7.23 13.64 6.80
CA LEU A 137 -5.88 13.12 7.02
C LEU A 137 -5.33 13.49 8.40
N GLU A 138 -5.53 14.74 8.85
CA GLU A 138 -5.12 15.18 10.19
C GLU A 138 -5.78 14.37 11.30
N ILE A 139 -7.09 14.08 11.16
CA ILE A 139 -7.80 13.21 12.10
C ILE A 139 -7.20 11.81 12.11
N ALA A 140 -6.95 11.24 10.94
CA ALA A 140 -6.34 9.91 10.84
C ALA A 140 -4.94 9.85 11.47
N LEU A 141 -4.11 10.87 11.22
CA LEU A 141 -2.77 10.95 11.81
C LEU A 141 -2.81 11.15 13.33
N ALA A 142 -3.79 11.89 13.87
CA ALA A 142 -3.97 12.00 15.31
C ALA A 142 -4.36 10.65 15.97
N LEU A 143 -5.13 9.81 15.26
CA LEU A 143 -5.42 8.45 15.72
C LEU A 143 -4.16 7.57 15.69
N VAL A 144 -3.34 7.67 14.64
CA VAL A 144 -2.05 6.96 14.56
C VAL A 144 -1.15 7.34 15.74
N ASP A 145 -0.99 8.63 16.05
CA ASP A 145 -0.16 9.09 17.17
C ASP A 145 -0.64 8.51 18.50
N ARG A 146 -1.94 8.51 18.72
CA ARG A 146 -2.53 7.96 19.93
C ARG A 146 -2.23 6.46 20.09
N ASP A 147 -2.37 5.71 18.99
CA ASP A 147 -2.33 4.25 19.00
C ASP A 147 -0.89 3.70 18.91
N MET A 148 0.04 4.46 18.30
CA MET A 148 1.47 4.12 18.20
C MET A 148 2.35 4.75 19.27
N GLY A 149 1.81 5.53 20.18
CA GLY A 149 2.54 6.39 21.13
C GLY A 149 3.51 5.69 22.10
N ALA A 150 3.50 4.36 22.18
CA ALA A 150 4.41 3.58 23.02
C ALA A 150 5.59 2.94 22.25
N GLY A 151 5.70 3.20 20.95
CA GLY A 151 6.66 2.53 20.07
C GLY A 151 6.25 1.10 19.71
N GLY A 152 6.91 0.53 18.74
CA GLY A 152 6.64 -0.82 18.24
C GLY A 152 6.07 -0.81 16.84
N TRP A 153 5.26 -1.82 16.51
CA TRP A 153 4.67 -2.03 15.21
C TRP A 153 3.19 -1.59 15.18
N ALA A 154 2.61 -1.42 14.02
CA ALA A 154 1.24 -0.92 13.83
C ALA A 154 0.15 -1.69 14.60
N THR A 155 0.40 -2.96 14.96
CA THR A 155 -0.54 -3.79 15.72
C THR A 155 0.05 -4.39 16.99
N GLY A 156 1.19 -3.88 17.47
CA GLY A 156 1.80 -4.32 18.73
C GLY A 156 3.29 -4.67 18.61
N LEU A 157 3.69 -5.89 19.06
CA LEU A 157 5.09 -6.23 19.22
C LEU A 157 5.74 -6.91 18.00
N THR A 158 4.97 -7.26 16.98
CA THR A 158 5.46 -8.00 15.82
C THR A 158 5.11 -7.30 14.52
N PHE A 159 6.04 -7.36 13.56
CA PHE A 159 5.82 -6.87 12.20
C PHE A 159 4.76 -7.70 11.48
N THR A 160 3.80 -7.04 10.84
CA THR A 160 2.67 -7.65 10.13
C THR A 160 2.39 -6.92 8.81
N MET A 161 1.37 -7.35 8.05
CA MET A 161 0.92 -6.64 6.85
C MET A 161 0.43 -5.21 7.15
N ALA A 162 0.01 -4.93 8.38
CA ALA A 162 -0.36 -3.58 8.80
C ALA A 162 0.82 -2.62 8.72
N ASP A 163 2.03 -3.09 9.03
CA ASP A 163 3.27 -2.29 8.95
C ASP A 163 3.69 -2.07 7.49
N CYS A 164 3.44 -3.06 6.63
CA CYS A 164 3.62 -2.90 5.19
C CYS A 164 2.74 -1.79 4.61
N ALA A 165 1.52 -1.61 5.15
CA ALA A 165 0.62 -0.53 4.78
C ALA A 165 1.01 0.81 5.44
N ALA A 166 1.36 0.78 6.72
CA ALA A 166 1.70 1.97 7.51
C ALA A 166 2.92 2.71 6.95
N ALA A 167 4.01 2.00 6.68
CA ALA A 167 5.28 2.60 6.28
C ALA A 167 5.15 3.52 5.05
N PRO A 168 4.68 3.08 3.88
CA PRO A 168 4.52 3.97 2.72
C PRO A 168 3.43 5.02 2.92
N ALA A 169 2.34 4.70 3.63
CA ALA A 169 1.27 5.64 3.88
C ALA A 169 1.75 6.84 4.69
N LEU A 170 2.47 6.60 5.79
CA LEU A 170 3.01 7.64 6.66
C LEU A 170 4.16 8.41 6.00
N TYR A 171 5.05 7.71 5.29
CA TYR A 171 6.12 8.38 4.53
C TYR A 171 5.57 9.42 3.56
N TYR A 172 4.60 9.03 2.71
CA TYR A 172 4.02 9.95 1.75
C TYR A 172 3.09 10.99 2.38
N ALA A 173 2.36 10.65 3.45
CA ALA A 173 1.55 11.62 4.19
C ALA A 173 2.43 12.76 4.73
N ASN A 174 3.61 12.45 5.25
CA ASN A 174 4.56 13.45 5.73
C ASN A 174 5.09 14.39 4.62
N GLN A 175 5.12 13.95 3.35
CA GLN A 175 5.50 14.80 2.21
C GLN A 175 4.41 15.82 1.83
N VAL A 176 3.15 15.54 2.11
CA VAL A 176 2.02 16.42 1.73
C VAL A 176 1.48 17.24 2.90
N ALA A 177 1.63 16.75 4.09
CA ALA A 177 1.25 17.39 5.35
C ALA A 177 2.37 17.18 6.37
N PRO A 178 3.49 17.94 6.26
CA PRO A 178 4.61 17.80 7.18
C PRO A 178 4.13 18.03 8.62
N HIS A 179 4.28 17.03 9.44
CA HIS A 179 4.02 17.10 10.86
C HIS A 179 5.36 17.03 11.59
N ASN A 180 5.58 17.88 12.60
CA ASN A 180 6.73 17.80 13.49
C ASN A 180 6.58 16.58 14.45
N ARG A 181 6.27 15.42 13.89
CA ARG A 181 6.00 14.20 14.65
C ARG A 181 7.17 13.21 14.49
N PRO A 182 7.61 12.54 15.56
CA PRO A 182 8.83 11.73 15.58
C PRO A 182 8.67 10.30 15.06
N TRP A 183 7.75 10.03 14.13
CA TRP A 183 7.61 8.71 13.52
C TRP A 183 8.02 8.63 12.07
#